data_a77cbaeaa10535fc3862e5d09af37a03
#
_entry.id   a77cbaeaa10535fc3862e5d09af37a03
#
_cell.length_a   1.000
_cell.length_b   1.000
_cell.length_c   1.000
_cell.angle_alpha   90.00
_cell.angle_beta   90.00
_cell.angle_gamma   90.00
#
_symmetry.space_group_name_H-M   'P 1'
#
loop_
_entity.id
_entity.type
_entity.pdbx_description
1 polymer ?
#
loop_
_entity_poly.entity_id
_entity_poly.type
_entity_poly.pdbx_seq_one_letter_code
_entity_poly.pdbx_strand_id
1 'polypeptide(L)'
;MSRAKENLIDAKDEVTTAKVLPKPRKRRANTEARHEDKRLLILKTAAELFATLGYEATSLDTIAEHVGIHKATLYHYITNKESILYECLQLSFKDLDLVVEEMKNKEICVFDRMKKFAVELALAQNNVFGRCLVLVGARPLDIGSGNEIKAFQRRLDLAVRALLEEGIADGKFKPCSAGLFSAMLFGSLNWVPRWYQEGHGKTIPEIADFFMTTLIEGIKA
;
A
#
# COMPACT_ATOMS: atom_id res chain seq x y z
N MET A 1 80.61 52.47 11.65
CA MET A 1 79.68 53.36 12.37
C MET A 1 78.30 52.92 11.93
N SER A 2 77.47 52.41 12.69
CA SER A 2 76.74 52.61 13.90
C SER A 2 75.52 51.76 13.84
N ARG A 3 75.38 50.89 14.83
CA ARG A 3 74.20 50.63 15.68
C ARG A 3 72.83 50.59 14.92
N ALA A 4 71.92 49.77 15.20
CA ALA A 4 71.62 48.95 16.40
C ALA A 4 70.23 48.32 16.28
N LYS A 5 70.13 47.31 17.04
CA LYS A 5 68.87 46.84 17.85
C LYS A 5 67.74 46.23 17.10
N GLU A 6 67.67 44.95 17.28
CA GLU A 6 66.65 44.16 18.05
C GLU A 6 65.24 44.76 18.10
N ASN A 7 64.33 44.06 17.56
CA ASN A 7 63.08 43.82 18.28
C ASN A 7 62.46 42.45 17.89
N LEU A 8 62.55 41.56 18.84
CA LEU A 8 61.85 40.31 18.97
C LEU A 8 60.40 40.64 19.35
N ILE A 9 59.42 40.28 18.55
CA ILE A 9 58.02 40.25 19.02
C ILE A 9 57.41 38.93 18.58
N ASP A 10 56.97 38.22 19.60
CA ASP A 10 56.22 36.97 19.67
C ASP A 10 55.14 36.81 18.61
N ALA A 11 55.22 35.76 17.84
CA ALA A 11 54.07 35.19 17.15
C ALA A 11 53.44 34.10 18.05
N LYS A 12 52.38 34.48 18.74
CA LYS A 12 51.55 33.56 19.50
C LYS A 12 50.78 32.70 18.51
N ASP A 13 50.87 31.39 18.76
CA ASP A 13 50.09 30.35 18.08
C ASP A 13 48.59 30.62 18.18
N GLU A 14 47.94 30.92 17.06
CA GLU A 14 46.49 30.76 16.89
C GLU A 14 46.20 29.32 16.52
N VAL A 15 45.92 28.48 17.51
CA VAL A 15 45.32 27.17 17.33
C VAL A 15 43.88 27.39 16.88
N THR A 16 43.64 27.30 15.55
CA THR A 16 42.31 27.27 14.97
C THR A 16 41.64 25.97 15.40
N THR A 17 40.80 26.02 16.43
CA THR A 17 39.91 24.93 16.84
C THR A 17 38.91 24.66 15.69
N ALA A 18 39.21 23.68 14.86
CA ALA A 18 38.26 23.12 13.91
C ALA A 18 37.02 22.62 14.66
N LYS A 19 35.88 23.30 14.44
CA LYS A 19 34.58 22.97 15.00
C LYS A 19 34.14 21.64 14.40
N VAL A 20 34.37 20.55 15.13
CA VAL A 20 33.91 19.20 14.76
C VAL A 20 32.38 19.22 14.66
N LEU A 21 31.87 19.16 13.43
CA LEU A 21 30.44 18.99 13.19
C LEU A 21 29.95 17.69 13.82
N PRO A 22 28.87 17.71 14.58
CA PRO A 22 28.38 16.51 15.26
C PRO A 22 27.93 15.49 14.20
N LYS A 23 28.50 14.28 14.26
CA LYS A 23 28.09 13.14 13.42
C LYS A 23 26.60 12.90 13.55
N PRO A 24 25.86 12.64 12.43
CA PRO A 24 24.42 12.39 12.45
C PRO A 24 24.12 11.19 13.35
N ARG A 25 23.23 11.41 14.30
CA ARG A 25 22.94 10.53 15.41
C ARG A 25 22.25 9.24 14.94
N LYS A 26 22.94 8.10 14.94
CA LYS A 26 22.37 6.73 14.90
C LYS A 26 21.16 6.56 15.86
N ARG A 27 21.11 7.33 16.94
CA ARG A 27 20.03 7.33 17.94
C ARG A 27 18.72 7.93 17.41
N ARG A 28 18.77 8.92 16.53
CA ARG A 28 17.58 9.56 15.93
C ARG A 28 16.92 8.64 14.91
N ALA A 29 17.70 8.06 14.00
CA ALA A 29 17.21 7.09 13.03
C ALA A 29 16.56 5.86 13.68
N ASN A 30 17.14 5.36 14.79
CA ASN A 30 16.57 4.23 15.54
C ASN A 30 15.26 4.61 16.28
N THR A 31 15.09 5.87 16.68
CA THR A 31 13.86 6.36 17.32
C THR A 31 12.74 6.53 16.28
N GLU A 32 13.07 7.06 15.09
CA GLU A 32 12.13 7.22 13.98
C GLU A 32 11.66 5.87 13.44
N ALA A 33 12.58 4.91 13.27
CA ALA A 33 12.22 3.54 12.86
C ALA A 33 11.27 2.87 13.87
N ARG A 34 11.56 2.96 15.16
CA ARG A 34 10.67 2.41 16.22
C ARG A 34 9.31 3.08 16.26
N HIS A 35 9.25 4.38 15.96
CA HIS A 35 7.98 5.10 15.89
C HIS A 35 7.15 4.61 14.71
N GLU A 36 7.76 4.43 13.54
CA GLU A 36 7.10 3.93 12.35
C GLU A 36 6.65 2.46 12.49
N ASP A 37 7.49 1.60 13.08
CA ASP A 37 7.12 0.21 13.40
C ASP A 37 5.89 0.16 14.33
N LYS A 38 5.83 1.01 15.34
CA LYS A 38 4.70 1.08 16.26
C LYS A 38 3.44 1.59 15.58
N ARG A 39 3.58 2.61 14.70
CA ARG A 39 2.48 3.13 13.89
C ARG A 39 1.91 2.05 12.96
N LEU A 40 2.77 1.32 12.26
CA LEU A 40 2.36 0.22 11.39
C LEU A 40 1.64 -0.90 12.17
N LEU A 41 2.10 -1.22 13.39
CA LEU A 41 1.42 -2.17 14.27
C LEU A 41 0.01 -1.69 14.62
N ILE A 42 -0.16 -0.40 14.95
CA ILE A 42 -1.48 0.20 15.23
C ILE A 42 -2.40 0.06 14.01
N LEU A 43 -1.90 0.41 12.82
CA LEU A 43 -2.68 0.34 11.57
C LEU A 43 -3.08 -1.12 11.24
N LYS A 44 -2.16 -2.09 11.39
CA LYS A 44 -2.46 -3.51 11.16
C LYS A 44 -3.54 -4.00 12.12
N THR A 45 -3.38 -3.76 13.43
CA THR A 45 -4.36 -4.15 14.44
C THR A 45 -5.73 -3.51 14.17
N ALA A 46 -5.75 -2.23 13.81
CA ALA A 46 -7.00 -1.54 13.49
C ALA A 46 -7.67 -2.12 12.22
N ALA A 47 -6.89 -2.41 11.16
CA ALA A 47 -7.41 -3.01 9.94
C ALA A 47 -8.03 -4.39 10.18
N GLU A 48 -7.40 -5.22 11.02
CA GLU A 48 -7.93 -6.52 11.44
C GLU A 48 -9.25 -6.37 12.21
N LEU A 49 -9.30 -5.46 13.19
CA LEU A 49 -10.50 -5.19 13.98
C LEU A 49 -11.63 -4.62 13.10
N PHE A 50 -11.32 -3.70 12.20
CA PHE A 50 -12.30 -3.17 11.26
C PHE A 50 -12.86 -4.25 10.32
N ALA A 51 -12.03 -5.17 9.86
CA ALA A 51 -12.42 -6.26 8.99
C ALA A 51 -13.24 -7.35 9.72
N THR A 52 -12.99 -7.59 11.02
CA THR A 52 -13.61 -8.68 11.80
C THR A 52 -14.82 -8.23 12.61
N LEU A 53 -14.73 -7.11 13.31
CA LEU A 53 -15.80 -6.57 14.16
C LEU A 53 -16.68 -5.56 13.42
N GLY A 54 -16.17 -4.99 12.33
CA GLY A 54 -16.77 -3.87 11.62
C GLY A 54 -16.26 -2.51 12.11
N TYR A 55 -16.29 -1.52 11.22
CA TYR A 55 -15.78 -0.18 11.52
C TYR A 55 -16.53 0.47 12.69
N GLU A 56 -17.86 0.46 12.68
CA GLU A 56 -18.67 1.14 13.71
C GLU A 56 -18.47 0.54 15.11
N ALA A 57 -18.36 -0.79 15.20
CA ALA A 57 -18.19 -1.50 16.46
C ALA A 57 -16.77 -1.38 17.05
N THR A 58 -15.78 -0.95 16.26
CA THR A 58 -14.39 -0.79 16.71
C THR A 58 -14.16 0.61 17.26
N SER A 59 -13.80 0.73 18.53
CA SER A 59 -13.41 2.00 19.18
C SER A 59 -11.90 2.20 19.20
N LEU A 60 -11.44 3.45 19.44
CA LEU A 60 -10.02 3.72 19.67
C LEU A 60 -9.51 3.05 20.96
N ASP A 61 -10.38 2.86 21.96
CA ASP A 61 -10.04 2.15 23.20
C ASP A 61 -9.77 0.67 22.90
N THR A 62 -10.64 0.04 22.08
CA THR A 62 -10.46 -1.35 21.62
C THR A 62 -9.14 -1.52 20.87
N ILE A 63 -8.80 -0.58 19.96
CA ILE A 63 -7.53 -0.63 19.23
C ILE A 63 -6.35 -0.50 20.19
N ALA A 64 -6.38 0.47 21.11
CA ALA A 64 -5.31 0.68 22.09
C ALA A 64 -5.07 -0.54 22.99
N GLU A 65 -6.15 -1.20 23.44
CA GLU A 65 -6.12 -2.42 24.24
C GLU A 65 -5.44 -3.57 23.48
N HIS A 66 -5.84 -3.82 22.22
CA HIS A 66 -5.27 -4.90 21.38
C HIS A 66 -3.80 -4.64 21.02
N VAL A 67 -3.39 -3.38 20.88
CA VAL A 67 -1.97 -3.01 20.67
C VAL A 67 -1.15 -3.06 21.97
N GLY A 68 -1.80 -3.12 23.14
CA GLY A 68 -1.15 -3.10 24.45
C GLY A 68 -0.57 -1.73 24.80
N ILE A 69 -1.29 -0.63 24.50
CA ILE A 69 -0.90 0.75 24.83
C ILE A 69 -2.04 1.52 25.48
N HIS A 70 -1.73 2.58 26.20
CA HIS A 70 -2.73 3.50 26.70
C HIS A 70 -3.33 4.35 25.56
N LYS A 71 -4.61 4.68 25.64
CA LYS A 71 -5.30 5.56 24.68
C LYS A 71 -4.57 6.90 24.46
N ALA A 72 -4.01 7.50 25.51
CA ALA A 72 -3.22 8.72 25.40
C ALA A 72 -1.98 8.53 24.50
N THR A 73 -1.35 7.34 24.56
CA THR A 73 -0.23 6.99 23.69
C THR A 73 -0.67 6.81 22.23
N LEU A 74 -1.86 6.27 21.99
CA LEU A 74 -2.42 6.09 20.66
C LEU A 74 -2.51 7.43 19.90
N TYR A 75 -2.96 8.49 20.56
CA TYR A 75 -3.07 9.84 19.96
C TYR A 75 -1.74 10.49 19.55
N HIS A 76 -0.59 9.95 19.96
CA HIS A 76 0.70 10.37 19.42
C HIS A 76 0.99 9.84 18.01
N TYR A 77 0.24 8.83 17.56
CA TYR A 77 0.42 8.16 16.26
C TYR A 77 -0.70 8.47 15.27
N ILE A 78 -1.90 8.76 15.76
CA ILE A 78 -3.11 8.91 14.94
C ILE A 78 -3.95 10.09 15.40
N THR A 79 -4.74 10.66 14.49
CA THR A 79 -5.63 11.81 14.79
C THR A 79 -7.01 11.34 15.26
N ASN A 80 -7.62 10.41 14.52
CA ASN A 80 -8.95 9.88 14.80
C ASN A 80 -9.14 8.51 14.13
N LYS A 81 -10.29 7.87 14.34
CA LYS A 81 -10.62 6.56 13.79
C LYS A 81 -10.68 6.57 12.26
N GLU A 82 -11.17 7.65 11.68
CA GLU A 82 -11.28 7.83 10.24
C GLU A 82 -9.90 7.93 9.57
N SER A 83 -8.95 8.68 10.17
CA SER A 83 -7.57 8.76 9.67
C SER A 83 -6.87 7.40 9.66
N ILE A 84 -7.13 6.56 10.67
CA ILE A 84 -6.64 5.17 10.67
C ILE A 84 -7.20 4.40 9.47
N LEU A 85 -8.51 4.45 9.26
CA LEU A 85 -9.14 3.75 8.15
C LEU A 85 -8.57 4.23 6.81
N TYR A 86 -8.48 5.53 6.60
CA TYR A 86 -7.96 6.10 5.37
C TYR A 86 -6.53 5.62 5.07
N GLU A 87 -5.63 5.64 6.07
CA GLU A 87 -4.28 5.14 5.94
C GLU A 87 -4.23 3.64 5.66
N CYS A 88 -5.06 2.84 6.33
CA CYS A 88 -5.17 1.41 6.03
C CYS A 88 -5.57 1.16 4.57
N LEU A 89 -6.53 1.95 4.05
CA LEU A 89 -6.96 1.84 2.67
C LEU A 89 -5.88 2.30 1.69
N GLN A 90 -5.12 3.35 2.00
CA GLN A 90 -3.98 3.76 1.18
C GLN A 90 -2.88 2.69 1.13
N LEU A 91 -2.58 2.04 2.26
CA LEU A 91 -1.60 0.96 2.33
C LEU A 91 -2.00 -0.27 1.51
N SER A 92 -3.31 -0.50 1.32
CA SER A 92 -3.80 -1.60 0.48
C SER A 92 -3.47 -1.42 -1.01
N PHE A 93 -3.14 -0.21 -1.45
CA PHE A 93 -2.88 0.14 -2.85
C PHE A 93 -1.41 0.21 -3.21
N LYS A 94 -0.52 0.27 -2.21
CA LYS A 94 0.89 0.67 -2.37
C LYS A 94 1.61 -0.09 -3.48
N ASP A 95 1.32 -1.37 -3.63
CA ASP A 95 2.02 -2.23 -4.59
C ASP A 95 1.27 -2.37 -5.93
N LEU A 96 -0.03 -2.02 -5.97
CA LEU A 96 -0.86 -2.17 -7.16
C LEU A 96 -0.60 -1.13 -8.25
N ASP A 97 -0.08 0.05 -7.91
CA ASP A 97 0.31 1.05 -8.93
C ASP A 97 1.44 0.52 -9.82
N LEU A 98 2.41 -0.23 -9.25
CA LEU A 98 3.48 -0.88 -10.02
C LEU A 98 2.91 -1.95 -10.97
N VAL A 99 1.95 -2.72 -10.49
CA VAL A 99 1.29 -3.76 -11.31
C VAL A 99 0.56 -3.14 -12.49
N VAL A 100 -0.14 -2.01 -12.28
CA VAL A 100 -0.81 -1.27 -13.36
C VAL A 100 0.19 -0.77 -14.42
N GLU A 101 1.38 -0.29 -14.01
CA GLU A 101 2.41 0.11 -14.95
C GLU A 101 2.95 -1.09 -15.75
N GLU A 102 3.17 -2.24 -15.11
CA GLU A 102 3.59 -3.47 -15.79
C GLU A 102 2.56 -3.98 -16.82
N MET A 103 1.27 -3.74 -16.59
CA MET A 103 0.22 -4.07 -17.56
C MET A 103 0.39 -3.38 -18.91
N LYS A 104 1.14 -2.27 -18.97
CA LYS A 104 1.41 -1.51 -20.22
C LYS A 104 2.55 -2.13 -21.05
N ASN A 105 3.28 -3.10 -20.52
CA ASN A 105 4.39 -3.73 -21.22
C ASN A 105 3.89 -4.67 -22.35
N LYS A 106 3.92 -4.19 -23.58
CA LYS A 106 3.47 -4.93 -24.78
C LYS A 106 4.42 -6.07 -25.21
N GLU A 107 5.61 -6.18 -24.64
CA GLU A 107 6.50 -7.33 -24.89
C GLU A 107 5.96 -8.60 -24.23
N ILE A 108 5.12 -8.46 -23.19
CA ILE A 108 4.47 -9.57 -22.51
C ILE A 108 3.11 -9.82 -23.14
N CYS A 109 2.77 -11.08 -23.38
CA CYS A 109 1.47 -11.47 -23.92
C CYS A 109 0.31 -10.91 -23.08
N VAL A 110 -0.77 -10.46 -23.73
CA VAL A 110 -1.94 -9.89 -23.03
C VAL A 110 -2.56 -10.87 -22.01
N PHE A 111 -2.54 -12.18 -22.31
CA PHE A 111 -2.99 -13.22 -21.35
C PHE A 111 -2.17 -13.23 -20.06
N ASP A 112 -0.85 -13.18 -20.20
CA ASP A 112 0.07 -13.24 -19.05
C ASP A 112 -0.03 -11.96 -18.21
N ARG A 113 -0.19 -10.79 -18.86
CA ARG A 113 -0.43 -9.52 -18.16
C ARG A 113 -1.74 -9.56 -17.38
N MET A 114 -2.82 -10.08 -17.94
CA MET A 114 -4.10 -10.24 -17.26
C MET A 114 -4.03 -11.20 -16.08
N LYS A 115 -3.37 -12.36 -16.25
CA LYS A 115 -3.17 -13.34 -15.17
C LYS A 115 -2.33 -12.76 -14.04
N LYS A 116 -1.20 -12.13 -14.37
CA LYS A 116 -0.35 -11.47 -13.37
C LYS A 116 -1.14 -10.42 -12.58
N PHE A 117 -1.89 -9.56 -13.27
CA PHE A 117 -2.74 -8.57 -12.61
C PHE A 117 -3.75 -9.22 -11.64
N ALA A 118 -4.44 -10.26 -12.06
CA ALA A 118 -5.42 -10.94 -11.21
C ALA A 118 -4.79 -11.54 -9.96
N VAL A 119 -3.60 -12.15 -10.08
CA VAL A 119 -2.86 -12.73 -8.96
C VAL A 119 -2.42 -11.64 -7.97
N GLU A 120 -1.78 -10.57 -8.46
CA GLU A 120 -1.30 -9.48 -7.60
C GLU A 120 -2.47 -8.73 -6.93
N LEU A 121 -3.57 -8.50 -7.66
CA LEU A 121 -4.78 -7.93 -7.09
C LEU A 121 -5.36 -8.82 -5.99
N ALA A 122 -5.45 -10.12 -6.22
CA ALA A 122 -5.97 -11.07 -5.24
C ALA A 122 -5.09 -11.13 -3.98
N LEU A 123 -3.76 -11.12 -4.13
CA LEU A 123 -2.82 -11.06 -3.01
C LEU A 123 -3.00 -9.76 -2.22
N ALA A 124 -3.08 -8.63 -2.90
CA ALA A 124 -3.31 -7.33 -2.28
C ALA A 124 -4.65 -7.27 -1.53
N GLN A 125 -5.72 -7.83 -2.09
CA GLN A 125 -7.05 -7.87 -1.47
C GLN A 125 -7.16 -8.81 -0.26
N ASN A 126 -6.28 -9.79 -0.15
CA ASN A 126 -6.29 -10.77 0.93
C ASN A 126 -5.24 -10.52 2.01
N ASN A 127 -4.38 -9.51 1.88
CA ASN A 127 -3.55 -9.03 2.98
C ASN A 127 -4.40 -8.25 4.01
N VAL A 128 -3.83 -7.92 5.15
CA VAL A 128 -4.55 -7.28 6.26
C VAL A 128 -5.24 -5.96 5.86
N PHE A 129 -4.58 -5.14 5.06
CA PHE A 129 -5.12 -3.85 4.61
C PHE A 129 -6.14 -4.00 3.49
N GLY A 130 -5.87 -4.89 2.55
CA GLY A 130 -6.79 -5.18 1.45
C GLY A 130 -8.09 -5.81 1.92
N ARG A 131 -8.05 -6.69 2.91
CA ARG A 131 -9.27 -7.21 3.55
C ARG A 131 -10.10 -6.09 4.16
N CYS A 132 -9.47 -5.13 4.84
CA CYS A 132 -10.15 -3.94 5.35
C CYS A 132 -10.84 -3.16 4.21
N LEU A 133 -10.13 -2.92 3.09
CA LEU A 133 -10.72 -2.25 1.93
C LEU A 133 -11.93 -3.01 1.37
N VAL A 134 -11.84 -4.32 1.21
CA VAL A 134 -12.91 -5.13 0.60
C VAL A 134 -14.12 -5.29 1.53
N LEU A 135 -13.90 -5.43 2.84
CA LEU A 135 -14.96 -5.73 3.81
C LEU A 135 -15.63 -4.47 4.38
N VAL A 136 -14.88 -3.40 4.58
CA VAL A 136 -15.35 -2.11 5.13
C VAL A 136 -15.59 -1.09 4.02
N GLY A 137 -14.63 -0.95 3.10
CA GLY A 137 -14.66 0.01 2.02
C GLY A 137 -14.45 1.46 2.48
N ALA A 138 -14.66 2.40 1.55
CA ALA A 138 -14.46 3.83 1.77
C ALA A 138 -15.71 4.57 2.28
N ARG A 139 -16.82 3.86 2.57
CA ARG A 139 -18.08 4.48 2.97
C ARG A 139 -17.99 5.31 4.25
N PRO A 140 -17.21 4.91 5.29
CA PRO A 140 -17.07 5.69 6.52
C PRO A 140 -16.19 6.94 6.41
N LEU A 141 -15.48 7.14 5.28
CA LEU A 141 -14.59 8.28 5.08
C LEU A 141 -15.36 9.55 4.67
N ASP A 142 -14.75 10.71 4.93
CA ASP A 142 -15.20 11.98 4.36
C ASP A 142 -15.20 11.94 2.81
N ILE A 143 -15.84 12.94 2.19
CA ILE A 143 -16.00 12.99 0.73
C ILE A 143 -14.64 13.05 0.02
N GLY A 144 -13.66 13.80 0.55
CA GLY A 144 -12.34 13.96 -0.06
C GLY A 144 -11.58 12.66 -0.08
N SER A 145 -11.33 12.09 1.09
CA SER A 145 -10.65 10.81 1.29
C SER A 145 -11.34 9.66 0.56
N GLY A 146 -12.67 9.60 0.62
CA GLY A 146 -13.47 8.61 -0.08
C GLY A 146 -13.35 8.71 -1.60
N ASN A 147 -13.24 9.90 -2.16
CA ASN A 147 -13.06 10.11 -3.59
C ASN A 147 -11.68 9.68 -4.08
N GLU A 148 -10.63 9.87 -3.29
CA GLU A 148 -9.29 9.37 -3.62
C GLU A 148 -9.26 7.85 -3.73
N ILE A 149 -9.88 7.16 -2.77
CA ILE A 149 -10.00 5.69 -2.81
C ILE A 149 -10.77 5.22 -4.05
N LYS A 150 -11.91 5.86 -4.36
CA LYS A 150 -12.71 5.54 -5.57
C LYS A 150 -11.94 5.83 -6.86
N ALA A 151 -11.17 6.92 -6.91
CA ALA A 151 -10.35 7.26 -8.07
C ALA A 151 -9.28 6.18 -8.32
N PHE A 152 -8.66 5.66 -7.27
CA PHE A 152 -7.72 4.55 -7.39
C PHE A 152 -8.41 3.28 -7.93
N GLN A 153 -9.54 2.87 -7.33
CA GLN A 153 -10.30 1.71 -7.80
C GLN A 153 -10.71 1.85 -9.28
N ARG A 154 -11.08 3.07 -9.71
CA ARG A 154 -11.39 3.37 -11.11
C ARG A 154 -10.17 3.21 -12.03
N ARG A 155 -8.95 3.58 -11.57
CA ARG A 155 -7.73 3.35 -12.37
C ARG A 155 -7.50 1.87 -12.63
N LEU A 156 -7.68 1.02 -11.61
CA LEU A 156 -7.56 -0.43 -11.77
C LEU A 156 -8.59 -0.98 -12.77
N ASP A 157 -9.85 -0.55 -12.65
CA ASP A 157 -10.92 -0.95 -13.57
C ASP A 157 -10.61 -0.56 -15.02
N LEU A 158 -10.19 0.69 -15.25
CA LEU A 158 -9.83 1.17 -16.58
C LEU A 158 -8.61 0.44 -17.18
N ALA A 159 -7.62 0.07 -16.35
CA ALA A 159 -6.46 -0.69 -16.80
C ALA A 159 -6.86 -2.10 -17.31
N VAL A 160 -7.75 -2.79 -16.60
CA VAL A 160 -8.28 -4.09 -17.04
C VAL A 160 -9.06 -3.97 -18.35
N ARG A 161 -9.92 -2.94 -18.46
CA ARG A 161 -10.69 -2.70 -19.70
C ARG A 161 -9.78 -2.43 -20.88
N ALA A 162 -8.73 -1.62 -20.71
CA ALA A 162 -7.77 -1.33 -21.76
C ALA A 162 -7.03 -2.59 -22.24
N LEU A 163 -6.65 -3.51 -21.33
CA LEU A 163 -6.06 -4.80 -21.72
C LEU A 163 -7.03 -5.68 -22.50
N LEU A 164 -8.29 -5.72 -22.10
CA LEU A 164 -9.29 -6.48 -22.82
C LEU A 164 -9.51 -5.92 -24.22
N GLU A 165 -9.64 -4.60 -24.36
CA GLU A 165 -9.81 -3.91 -25.64
C GLU A 165 -8.59 -4.12 -26.56
N GLU A 166 -7.38 -4.11 -26.01
CA GLU A 166 -6.15 -4.47 -26.73
C GLU A 166 -6.24 -5.89 -27.29
N GLY A 167 -6.60 -6.87 -26.45
CA GLY A 167 -6.70 -8.27 -26.88
C GLY A 167 -7.81 -8.51 -27.91
N ILE A 168 -8.91 -7.74 -27.88
CA ILE A 168 -9.96 -7.77 -28.89
C ILE A 168 -9.43 -7.18 -30.21
N ALA A 169 -8.76 -6.03 -30.16
CA ALA A 169 -8.18 -5.39 -31.33
C ALA A 169 -7.12 -6.28 -32.02
N ASP A 170 -6.36 -7.02 -31.26
CA ASP A 170 -5.34 -7.98 -31.72
C ASP A 170 -5.97 -9.32 -32.21
N GLY A 171 -7.29 -9.48 -32.16
CA GLY A 171 -7.99 -10.72 -32.54
C GLY A 171 -7.74 -11.92 -31.60
N LYS A 172 -7.21 -11.68 -30.42
CA LYS A 172 -6.94 -12.72 -29.40
C LYS A 172 -8.17 -13.03 -28.55
N PHE A 173 -9.07 -12.05 -28.42
CA PHE A 173 -10.33 -12.17 -27.70
C PHE A 173 -11.51 -11.89 -28.61
N LYS A 174 -12.62 -12.58 -28.37
CA LYS A 174 -13.90 -12.27 -28.99
C LYS A 174 -14.42 -10.91 -28.51
N PRO A 175 -15.10 -10.16 -29.37
CA PRO A 175 -15.78 -8.95 -28.94
C PRO A 175 -16.73 -9.21 -27.79
N CYS A 176 -16.52 -8.50 -26.67
CA CYS A 176 -17.38 -8.57 -25.49
C CYS A 176 -17.39 -7.22 -24.76
N SER A 177 -18.28 -7.07 -23.78
CA SER A 177 -18.36 -5.85 -22.97
C SER A 177 -17.20 -5.77 -21.97
N ALA A 178 -16.29 -4.80 -22.19
CA ALA A 178 -15.16 -4.57 -21.25
C ALA A 178 -15.65 -4.24 -19.84
N GLY A 179 -16.76 -3.53 -19.70
CA GLY A 179 -17.35 -3.22 -18.40
C GLY A 179 -17.88 -4.45 -17.67
N LEU A 180 -18.55 -5.37 -18.37
CA LEU A 180 -19.05 -6.61 -17.76
C LEU A 180 -17.93 -7.58 -17.44
N PHE A 181 -16.91 -7.70 -18.30
CA PHE A 181 -15.73 -8.51 -18.01
C PHE A 181 -15.01 -8.02 -16.75
N SER A 182 -14.76 -6.72 -16.68
CA SER A 182 -14.13 -6.09 -15.51
C SER A 182 -14.97 -6.32 -14.23
N ALA A 183 -16.29 -6.14 -14.31
CA ALA A 183 -17.20 -6.39 -13.18
C ALA A 183 -17.17 -7.85 -12.71
N MET A 184 -17.09 -8.84 -13.63
CA MET A 184 -16.93 -10.26 -13.28
C MET A 184 -15.60 -10.52 -12.58
N LEU A 185 -14.49 -9.98 -13.10
CA LEU A 185 -13.17 -10.15 -12.51
C LEU A 185 -13.12 -9.56 -11.09
N PHE A 186 -13.44 -8.27 -10.94
CA PHE A 186 -13.42 -7.63 -9.62
C PHE A 186 -14.45 -8.22 -8.66
N GLY A 187 -15.63 -8.60 -9.15
CA GLY A 187 -16.67 -9.25 -8.35
C GLY A 187 -16.21 -10.59 -7.79
N SER A 188 -15.60 -11.45 -8.61
CA SER A 188 -15.09 -12.75 -8.18
C SER A 188 -13.94 -12.61 -7.17
N LEU A 189 -12.95 -11.74 -7.45
CA LEU A 189 -11.80 -11.53 -6.57
C LEU A 189 -12.19 -10.82 -5.26
N ASN A 190 -13.06 -9.80 -5.29
CA ASN A 190 -13.57 -9.12 -4.09
C ASN A 190 -14.39 -10.04 -3.15
N TRP A 191 -14.87 -11.16 -3.67
CA TRP A 191 -15.60 -12.12 -2.84
C TRP A 191 -14.68 -13.04 -2.04
N VAL A 192 -13.44 -13.29 -2.52
CA VAL A 192 -12.46 -14.20 -1.90
C VAL A 192 -12.18 -13.88 -0.43
N PRO A 193 -11.93 -12.63 0.00
CA PRO A 193 -11.64 -12.30 1.40
C PRO A 193 -12.74 -12.69 2.40
N ARG A 194 -13.95 -13.00 1.93
CA ARG A 194 -15.09 -13.38 2.79
C ARG A 194 -15.12 -14.85 3.17
N TRP A 195 -14.56 -15.71 2.33
CA TRP A 195 -14.62 -17.16 2.52
C TRP A 195 -13.26 -17.84 2.57
N TYR A 196 -12.22 -17.19 2.07
CA TYR A 196 -10.88 -17.78 2.05
C TYR A 196 -10.33 -17.99 3.45
N GLN A 197 -9.80 -19.20 3.68
CA GLN A 197 -9.09 -19.59 4.90
C GLN A 197 -7.76 -20.22 4.50
N GLU A 198 -6.67 -19.71 5.04
CA GLU A 198 -5.33 -20.22 4.79
C GLU A 198 -5.21 -21.68 5.26
N GLY A 199 -4.54 -22.51 4.46
CA GLY A 199 -4.36 -23.95 4.75
C GLY A 199 -5.56 -24.84 4.39
N HIS A 200 -6.67 -24.28 3.89
CA HIS A 200 -7.87 -25.04 3.49
C HIS A 200 -8.04 -25.02 1.96
N GLY A 201 -7.28 -25.82 1.25
CA GLY A 201 -7.41 -25.98 -0.20
C GLY A 201 -6.41 -25.15 -1.01
N LYS A 202 -6.89 -24.47 -2.06
CA LYS A 202 -6.05 -23.69 -2.98
C LYS A 202 -5.51 -22.39 -2.34
N THR A 203 -4.32 -22.00 -2.76
CA THR A 203 -3.73 -20.70 -2.39
C THR A 203 -4.41 -19.55 -3.13
N ILE A 204 -4.24 -18.31 -2.63
CA ILE A 204 -4.76 -17.11 -3.30
C ILE A 204 -4.30 -16.99 -4.76
N PRO A 205 -3.01 -17.18 -5.11
CA PRO A 205 -2.58 -17.19 -6.50
C PRO A 205 -3.28 -18.24 -7.35
N GLU A 206 -3.46 -19.47 -6.86
CA GLU A 206 -4.17 -20.53 -7.59
C GLU A 206 -5.65 -20.22 -7.82
N ILE A 207 -6.31 -19.57 -6.87
CA ILE A 207 -7.70 -19.13 -7.01
C ILE A 207 -7.79 -18.03 -8.07
N ALA A 208 -6.91 -17.04 -8.02
CA ALA A 208 -6.88 -15.94 -8.97
C ALA A 208 -6.55 -16.41 -10.40
N ASP A 209 -5.58 -17.29 -10.55
CA ASP A 209 -5.24 -17.90 -11.85
C ASP A 209 -6.40 -18.70 -12.41
N PHE A 210 -7.08 -19.50 -11.58
CA PHE A 210 -8.27 -20.23 -11.99
C PHE A 210 -9.40 -19.31 -12.48
N PHE A 211 -9.72 -18.26 -11.73
CA PHE A 211 -10.77 -17.31 -12.11
C PHE A 211 -10.40 -16.58 -13.42
N MET A 212 -9.16 -16.08 -13.53
CA MET A 212 -8.74 -15.37 -14.72
C MET A 212 -8.66 -16.31 -15.94
N THR A 213 -8.14 -17.51 -15.77
CA THR A 213 -8.08 -18.52 -16.86
C THR A 213 -9.50 -18.85 -17.37
N THR A 214 -10.44 -19.08 -16.46
CA THR A 214 -11.84 -19.36 -16.83
C THR A 214 -12.49 -18.21 -17.58
N LEU A 215 -12.25 -16.96 -17.15
CA LEU A 215 -12.75 -15.76 -17.84
C LEU A 215 -12.14 -15.61 -19.25
N ILE A 216 -10.83 -15.81 -19.37
CA ILE A 216 -10.11 -15.70 -20.65
C ILE A 216 -10.58 -16.79 -21.62
N GLU A 217 -10.69 -18.05 -21.20
CA GLU A 217 -11.14 -19.16 -22.06
C GLU A 217 -12.57 -18.94 -22.56
N GLY A 218 -13.44 -18.31 -21.76
CA GLY A 218 -14.80 -17.95 -22.18
C GLY A 218 -14.85 -16.92 -23.32
N ILE A 219 -13.82 -16.11 -23.51
CA ILE A 219 -13.73 -15.07 -24.54
C ILE A 219 -12.62 -15.29 -25.58
N LYS A 220 -11.84 -16.35 -25.44
CA LYS A 220 -10.78 -16.68 -26.40
C LYS A 220 -11.35 -16.90 -27.80
N ALA A 221 -10.70 -16.32 -28.82
CA ALA A 221 -11.07 -16.43 -30.21
C ALA A 221 -10.72 -17.80 -30.82
#